data_7ec5c4c93b9a237d9e70449aaae36cce
#
_entry.id   7ec5c4c93b9a237d9e70449aaae36cce
#
_cell.length_a   1.000
_cell.length_b   1.000
_cell.length_c   1.000
_cell.angle_alpha   90.00
_cell.angle_beta   90.00
_cell.angle_gamma   90.00
#
_symmetry.space_group_name_H-M   'P 1'
#
loop_
_entity.id
_entity.type
_entity.pdbx_description
1 polymer ?
#
loop_
_entity_poly.entity_id
_entity_poly.type
_entity_poly.pdbx_seq_one_letter_code
_entity_poly.pdbx_strand_id
1 'polypeptide(L)'
;MKLAVVGGGSTYTPELIDGFARLRDTLPVEELVLVDPAADRLELVGGLARRIFAKQGHPGRIVTTSDVDAGVADADAVLLQLRVGGQAARNQDETWPLECGCIGQETTGAGGLAKALRTVPVVLDIAERVRRANPDAWIIDFTNPVGIVTRALLQAGHKAVGLCNVAIGFQRKFAALLDVTPGEVHLDHVGLNHLTWELGVRLGGPGGENVLPKLLAEHGDTIADDLHMPRAIVDRLGVVPSYYLRYFYAHDEVVRELGSKPSRAAEVAAMEKELLAMYGDPALDEKPALLARRGGAFYSEAAVDLASSLLGSGGSAVQVVNTYNKGTLPFLPDDAVIEVQARVDGTGATPLAVPELDPLYTGLISHVTAYEDLALEAALRGGRDRVFKALLAHPLIGQFEYAEALTDKLVAHNREHLAWA
;
A
#
# COMPACT_ATOMS: atom_id res chain seq x y z
N MET A 1 9.36 -19.35 13.44
CA MET A 1 9.86 -18.12 12.79
C MET A 1 9.50 -16.89 13.63
N LYS A 2 10.32 -15.85 13.51
CA LYS A 2 10.10 -14.56 14.18
C LYS A 2 9.76 -13.47 13.15
N LEU A 3 8.67 -12.75 13.38
CA LEU A 3 8.26 -11.61 12.57
C LEU A 3 8.25 -10.32 13.41
N ALA A 4 8.59 -9.20 12.79
CA ALA A 4 8.42 -7.88 13.39
C ALA A 4 7.45 -7.03 12.56
N VAL A 5 6.61 -6.26 13.21
CA VAL A 5 5.72 -5.28 12.60
C VAL A 5 6.10 -3.89 13.09
N VAL A 6 6.75 -3.09 12.25
CA VAL A 6 7.10 -1.71 12.57
C VAL A 6 5.95 -0.80 12.17
N GLY A 7 5.47 0.02 13.11
CA GLY A 7 4.15 0.65 13.08
C GLY A 7 3.09 -0.22 13.76
N GLY A 8 3.52 -1.13 14.65
CA GLY A 8 2.68 -2.11 15.35
C GLY A 8 1.61 -1.51 16.27
N GLY A 9 1.73 -0.23 16.67
CA GLY A 9 0.69 0.52 17.37
C GLY A 9 -0.45 1.03 16.49
N SER A 10 -0.45 0.70 15.21
CA SER A 10 -1.55 1.05 14.30
C SER A 10 -2.85 0.39 14.73
N THR A 11 -3.97 1.14 14.66
CA THR A 11 -5.31 0.56 14.86
C THR A 11 -5.67 -0.50 13.83
N TYR A 12 -4.88 -0.62 12.76
CA TYR A 12 -5.03 -1.66 11.76
C TYR A 12 -4.38 -3.00 12.15
N THR A 13 -3.43 -2.99 13.07
CA THR A 13 -2.67 -4.18 13.48
C THR A 13 -3.55 -5.38 13.86
N PRO A 14 -4.70 -5.23 14.57
CA PRO A 14 -5.58 -6.38 14.86
C PRO A 14 -6.09 -7.14 13.63
N GLU A 15 -6.18 -6.51 12.46
CA GLU A 15 -6.48 -7.20 11.20
C GLU A 15 -5.34 -8.17 10.81
N LEU A 16 -4.08 -7.72 10.88
CA LEU A 16 -2.92 -8.58 10.64
C LEU A 16 -2.85 -9.73 11.65
N ILE A 17 -3.09 -9.44 12.93
CA ILE A 17 -3.09 -10.44 14.00
C ILE A 17 -4.13 -11.53 13.77
N ASP A 18 -5.34 -11.15 13.38
CA ASP A 18 -6.41 -12.09 13.03
C ASP A 18 -6.02 -12.99 11.85
N GLY A 19 -5.38 -12.40 10.82
CA GLY A 19 -4.86 -13.15 9.68
C GLY A 19 -3.77 -14.16 10.08
N PHE A 20 -2.78 -13.73 10.85
CA PHE A 20 -1.74 -14.65 11.35
C PHE A 20 -2.33 -15.78 12.19
N ALA A 21 -3.32 -15.48 13.02
CA ALA A 21 -3.96 -16.48 13.86
C ALA A 21 -4.76 -17.50 13.05
N ARG A 22 -5.55 -17.05 12.07
CA ARG A 22 -6.35 -17.93 11.18
C ARG A 22 -5.49 -18.78 10.24
N LEU A 23 -4.38 -18.22 9.76
CA LEU A 23 -3.51 -18.84 8.75
C LEU A 23 -2.22 -19.42 9.36
N ARG A 24 -2.24 -19.76 10.65
CA ARG A 24 -1.08 -20.27 11.39
C ARG A 24 -0.43 -21.51 10.79
N ASP A 25 -1.21 -22.33 10.09
CA ASP A 25 -0.69 -23.54 9.44
C ASP A 25 0.08 -23.21 8.15
N THR A 26 -0.23 -22.08 7.51
CA THR A 26 0.46 -21.56 6.34
C THR A 26 1.73 -20.80 6.74
N LEU A 27 1.64 -19.98 7.80
CA LEU A 27 2.74 -19.18 8.32
C LEU A 27 2.88 -19.39 9.85
N PRO A 28 3.69 -20.37 10.29
CA PRO A 28 3.82 -20.75 11.70
C PRO A 28 4.71 -19.75 12.46
N VAL A 29 4.11 -18.66 12.91
CA VAL A 29 4.80 -17.60 13.66
C VAL A 29 4.99 -18.03 15.13
N GLU A 30 6.24 -18.13 15.61
CA GLU A 30 6.57 -18.42 17.00
C GLU A 30 6.65 -17.16 17.84
N GLU A 31 7.16 -16.08 17.25
CA GLU A 31 7.23 -14.77 17.89
C GLU A 31 6.82 -13.66 16.90
N LEU A 32 5.88 -12.84 17.32
CA LEU A 32 5.50 -11.60 16.63
C LEU A 32 5.83 -10.41 17.50
N VAL A 33 6.71 -9.54 17.03
CA VAL A 33 7.11 -8.32 17.73
C VAL A 33 6.40 -7.11 17.12
N LEU A 34 5.62 -6.41 17.92
CA LEU A 34 5.00 -5.14 17.54
C LEU A 34 5.89 -3.99 17.98
N VAL A 35 6.37 -3.20 17.03
CA VAL A 35 7.28 -2.08 17.26
C VAL A 35 6.59 -0.77 16.94
N ASP A 36 6.53 0.16 17.90
CA ASP A 36 5.96 1.49 17.67
C ASP A 36 6.47 2.47 18.74
N PRO A 37 6.80 3.72 18.40
CA PRO A 37 7.24 4.72 19.38
C PRO A 37 6.12 5.14 20.36
N ALA A 38 4.84 4.94 20.01
CA ALA A 38 3.68 5.28 20.84
C ALA A 38 3.37 4.14 21.82
N ALA A 39 3.99 4.17 23.00
CA ALA A 39 3.89 3.11 24.01
C ALA A 39 2.45 2.87 24.49
N ASP A 40 1.64 3.92 24.62
CA ASP A 40 0.23 3.87 24.98
C ASP A 40 -0.60 3.11 23.93
N ARG A 41 -0.34 3.35 22.65
CA ARG A 41 -0.99 2.61 21.56
C ARG A 41 -0.52 1.15 21.53
N LEU A 42 0.77 0.89 21.75
CA LEU A 42 1.31 -0.47 21.83
C LEU A 42 0.67 -1.29 22.94
N GLU A 43 0.40 -0.69 24.11
CA GLU A 43 -0.26 -1.37 25.22
C GLU A 43 -1.66 -1.86 24.81
N LEU A 44 -2.47 -0.97 24.24
CA LEU A 44 -3.84 -1.28 23.82
C LEU A 44 -3.87 -2.31 22.68
N VAL A 45 -3.12 -2.06 21.61
CA VAL A 45 -3.07 -2.93 20.43
C VAL A 45 -2.44 -4.29 20.77
N GLY A 46 -1.33 -4.29 21.50
CA GLY A 46 -0.65 -5.52 21.95
C GLY A 46 -1.50 -6.34 22.91
N GLY A 47 -2.27 -5.67 23.78
CA GLY A 47 -3.24 -6.33 24.68
C GLY A 47 -4.31 -7.08 23.90
N LEU A 48 -4.95 -6.42 22.93
CA LEU A 48 -5.93 -7.06 22.05
C LEU A 48 -5.29 -8.18 21.21
N ALA A 49 -4.09 -7.95 20.66
CA ALA A 49 -3.39 -8.94 19.85
C ALA A 49 -3.16 -10.27 20.61
N ARG A 50 -2.73 -10.17 21.89
CA ARG A 50 -2.56 -11.36 22.74
C ARG A 50 -3.90 -12.07 23.00
N ARG A 51 -4.99 -11.33 23.20
CA ARG A 51 -6.34 -11.92 23.39
C ARG A 51 -6.84 -12.63 22.12
N ILE A 52 -6.61 -12.05 20.93
CA ILE A 52 -6.96 -12.69 19.66
C ILE A 52 -6.17 -14.00 19.49
N PHE A 53 -4.84 -14.00 19.72
CA PHE A 53 -4.04 -15.22 19.64
C PHE A 53 -4.53 -16.28 20.63
N ALA A 54 -4.79 -15.90 21.87
CA ALA A 54 -5.29 -16.82 22.89
C ALA A 54 -6.66 -17.43 22.51
N LYS A 55 -7.61 -16.61 22.05
CA LYS A 55 -8.94 -17.06 21.62
C LYS A 55 -8.87 -18.05 20.47
N GLN A 56 -8.01 -17.79 19.48
CA GLN A 56 -7.85 -18.66 18.32
C GLN A 56 -6.88 -19.82 18.56
N GLY A 57 -6.33 -19.97 19.77
CA GLY A 57 -5.40 -21.06 20.12
C GLY A 57 -4.08 -20.98 19.36
N HIS A 58 -3.60 -19.78 19.01
CA HIS A 58 -2.32 -19.62 18.35
C HIS A 58 -1.16 -19.78 19.36
N PRO A 59 -0.17 -20.67 19.10
CA PRO A 59 0.90 -20.98 20.07
C PRO A 59 1.98 -19.90 20.19
N GLY A 60 2.08 -19.01 19.20
CA GLY A 60 3.09 -17.96 19.14
C GLY A 60 2.88 -16.87 20.18
N ARG A 61 3.97 -16.25 20.59
CA ARG A 61 3.95 -15.13 21.56
C ARG A 61 3.94 -13.78 20.86
N ILE A 62 3.29 -12.79 21.49
CA ILE A 62 3.30 -11.40 21.06
C ILE A 62 4.11 -10.57 22.04
N VAL A 63 5.13 -9.92 21.51
CA VAL A 63 6.01 -8.99 22.24
C VAL A 63 5.75 -7.57 21.74
N THR A 64 5.87 -6.59 22.61
CA THR A 64 5.74 -5.16 22.25
C THR A 64 6.99 -4.42 22.69
N THR A 65 7.50 -3.51 21.85
CA THR A 65 8.65 -2.67 22.18
C THR A 65 8.61 -1.35 21.42
N SER A 66 9.14 -0.28 22.03
CA SER A 66 9.38 0.98 21.32
C SER A 66 10.77 1.06 20.69
N ASP A 67 11.64 0.11 21.01
CA ASP A 67 13.00 0.02 20.47
C ASP A 67 13.00 -0.80 19.18
N VAL A 68 13.33 -0.13 18.07
CA VAL A 68 13.39 -0.77 16.74
C VAL A 68 14.48 -1.83 16.69
N ASP A 69 15.68 -1.58 17.24
CA ASP A 69 16.80 -2.53 17.19
C ASP A 69 16.46 -3.82 17.95
N ALA A 70 15.85 -3.69 19.14
CA ALA A 70 15.37 -4.84 19.90
C ALA A 70 14.22 -5.58 19.18
N GLY A 71 13.37 -4.85 18.48
CA GLY A 71 12.21 -5.41 17.78
C GLY A 71 12.58 -6.22 16.55
N VAL A 72 13.55 -5.75 15.78
CA VAL A 72 13.96 -6.41 14.52
C VAL A 72 15.11 -7.42 14.72
N ALA A 73 15.68 -7.53 15.91
CA ALA A 73 16.73 -8.50 16.21
C ALA A 73 16.27 -9.92 15.87
N ASP A 74 17.04 -10.65 15.08
CA ASP A 74 16.78 -12.03 14.64
C ASP A 74 15.42 -12.25 13.96
N ALA A 75 14.79 -11.19 13.42
CA ALA A 75 13.55 -11.33 12.66
C ALA A 75 13.81 -11.97 11.29
N ASP A 76 13.00 -12.97 10.92
CA ASP A 76 13.03 -13.59 9.58
C ASP A 76 12.41 -12.66 8.52
N ALA A 77 11.38 -11.91 8.91
CA ALA A 77 10.82 -10.85 8.09
C ALA A 77 10.30 -9.67 8.93
N VAL A 78 10.35 -8.48 8.35
CA VAL A 78 9.87 -7.22 8.93
C VAL A 78 8.80 -6.61 8.05
N LEU A 79 7.60 -6.45 8.61
CA LEU A 79 6.47 -5.80 7.95
C LEU A 79 6.49 -4.30 8.31
N LEU A 80 6.50 -3.44 7.30
CA LEU A 80 6.48 -1.99 7.50
C LEU A 80 5.07 -1.45 7.24
N GLN A 81 4.45 -0.83 8.25
CA GLN A 81 3.12 -0.20 8.14
C GLN A 81 3.10 1.20 8.79
N LEU A 82 4.10 2.00 8.44
CA LEU A 82 4.34 3.28 9.06
C LEU A 82 3.38 4.38 8.59
N ARG A 83 3.13 5.33 9.50
CA ARG A 83 2.50 6.61 9.16
C ARG A 83 3.23 7.73 9.90
N VAL A 84 4.29 8.25 9.29
CA VAL A 84 5.05 9.38 9.84
C VAL A 84 4.15 10.63 9.87
N GLY A 85 4.07 11.28 11.03
CA GLY A 85 3.17 12.41 11.28
C GLY A 85 1.71 12.03 11.59
N GLY A 86 1.37 10.74 11.63
CA GLY A 86 0.04 10.23 12.02
C GLY A 86 -1.11 10.71 11.13
N GLN A 87 -2.33 10.73 11.69
CA GLN A 87 -3.53 11.23 10.97
C GLN A 87 -3.53 12.75 10.82
N ALA A 88 -2.81 13.48 11.65
CA ALA A 88 -2.69 14.93 11.53
C ALA A 88 -1.98 15.34 10.23
N ALA A 89 -0.80 14.76 9.97
CA ALA A 89 -0.08 15.01 8.71
C ALA A 89 -0.88 14.50 7.50
N ARG A 90 -1.54 13.34 7.60
CA ARG A 90 -2.42 12.83 6.56
C ARG A 90 -3.56 13.81 6.25
N ASN A 91 -4.20 14.39 7.27
CA ASN A 91 -5.26 15.37 7.07
C ASN A 91 -4.76 16.59 6.31
N GLN A 92 -3.55 17.04 6.61
CA GLN A 92 -2.90 18.11 5.84
C GLN A 92 -2.71 17.67 4.38
N ASP A 93 -2.14 16.50 4.11
CA ASP A 93 -1.92 15.96 2.76
C ASP A 93 -3.21 15.88 1.93
N GLU A 94 -4.35 15.65 2.58
CA GLU A 94 -5.67 15.54 1.92
C GLU A 94 -6.38 16.89 1.77
N THR A 95 -5.98 17.95 2.46
CA THR A 95 -6.72 19.22 2.51
C THR A 95 -6.04 20.38 1.80
N TRP A 96 -4.75 20.68 2.10
CA TRP A 96 -4.11 21.85 1.50
C TRP A 96 -3.95 21.81 -0.04
N PRO A 97 -3.85 20.64 -0.73
CA PRO A 97 -3.82 20.64 -2.19
C PRO A 97 -5.13 21.14 -2.82
N LEU A 98 -6.26 20.93 -2.14
CA LEU A 98 -7.58 21.41 -2.59
C LEU A 98 -7.66 22.93 -2.65
N GLU A 99 -6.94 23.66 -1.79
CA GLU A 99 -6.86 25.12 -1.81
C GLU A 99 -6.21 25.67 -3.10
N CYS A 100 -5.42 24.82 -3.78
CA CYS A 100 -4.82 25.11 -5.08
C CYS A 100 -5.61 24.48 -6.25
N GLY A 101 -6.81 23.95 -6.02
CA GLY A 101 -7.60 23.27 -7.04
C GLY A 101 -7.03 21.94 -7.50
N CYS A 102 -6.14 21.34 -6.71
CA CYS A 102 -5.50 20.06 -6.99
C CYS A 102 -6.06 18.95 -6.11
N ILE A 103 -5.86 17.69 -6.51
CA ILE A 103 -6.32 16.52 -5.77
C ILE A 103 -5.69 16.49 -4.37
N GLY A 104 -6.55 16.41 -3.35
CA GLY A 104 -6.19 16.18 -1.95
C GLY A 104 -6.26 14.70 -1.60
N GLN A 105 -5.14 14.00 -1.70
CA GLN A 105 -5.04 12.56 -1.45
C GLN A 105 -3.66 12.20 -0.88
N GLU A 106 -3.62 11.26 0.09
CA GLU A 106 -2.41 10.95 0.87
C GLU A 106 -1.30 10.21 0.10
N THR A 107 -1.60 9.64 -1.08
CA THR A 107 -0.64 8.81 -1.84
C THR A 107 -0.47 9.26 -3.30
N THR A 108 -1.31 10.16 -3.77
CA THR A 108 -1.33 10.65 -5.15
C THR A 108 -1.22 12.17 -5.17
N GLY A 109 -0.54 12.74 -6.14
CA GLY A 109 -0.37 14.19 -6.24
C GLY A 109 0.55 14.77 -5.16
N ALA A 110 0.27 16.01 -4.77
CA ALA A 110 1.11 16.75 -3.83
C ALA A 110 1.10 16.16 -2.41
N GLY A 111 -0.02 15.61 -1.95
CA GLY A 111 -0.09 14.90 -0.67
C GLY A 111 0.76 13.63 -0.66
N GLY A 112 0.78 12.88 -1.79
CA GLY A 112 1.65 11.71 -1.96
C GLY A 112 3.12 12.07 -1.88
N LEU A 113 3.53 13.17 -2.52
CA LEU A 113 4.91 13.67 -2.41
C LEU A 113 5.26 14.08 -0.98
N ALA A 114 4.39 14.84 -0.31
CA ALA A 114 4.61 15.24 1.08
C ALA A 114 4.80 14.03 2.00
N LYS A 115 3.99 13.01 1.83
CA LYS A 115 4.10 11.76 2.58
C LYS A 115 5.40 11.02 2.25
N ALA A 116 5.83 10.94 0.99
CA ALA A 116 7.09 10.33 0.59
C ALA A 116 8.29 11.02 1.25
N LEU A 117 8.32 12.36 1.23
CA LEU A 117 9.39 13.16 1.84
C LEU A 117 9.56 12.88 3.35
N ARG A 118 8.47 12.65 4.08
CA ARG A 118 8.51 12.31 5.51
C ARG A 118 8.88 10.85 5.75
N THR A 119 8.43 9.96 4.89
CA THR A 119 8.41 8.52 5.13
C THR A 119 9.69 7.83 4.67
N VAL A 120 10.20 8.17 3.48
CA VAL A 120 11.37 7.50 2.88
C VAL A 120 12.60 7.52 3.78
N PRO A 121 13.01 8.67 4.38
CA PRO A 121 14.18 8.67 5.26
C PRO A 121 14.01 7.77 6.49
N VAL A 122 12.83 7.75 7.09
CA VAL A 122 12.53 6.92 8.26
C VAL A 122 12.54 5.43 7.90
N VAL A 123 11.94 5.06 6.78
CA VAL A 123 11.93 3.67 6.31
C VAL A 123 13.33 3.17 6.00
N LEU A 124 14.18 3.99 5.37
CA LEU A 124 15.55 3.62 5.08
C LEU A 124 16.41 3.46 6.35
N ASP A 125 16.21 4.29 7.38
CA ASP A 125 16.89 4.10 8.67
C ASP A 125 16.46 2.75 9.32
N ILE A 126 15.17 2.45 9.31
CA ILE A 126 14.67 1.17 9.82
C ILE A 126 15.22 0.00 9.01
N ALA A 127 15.21 0.07 7.69
CA ALA A 127 15.72 -0.97 6.81
C ALA A 127 17.22 -1.23 7.04
N GLU A 128 18.00 -0.18 7.30
CA GLU A 128 19.41 -0.31 7.65
C GLU A 128 19.62 -1.00 9.00
N ARG A 129 18.74 -0.75 9.99
CA ARG A 129 18.74 -1.47 11.27
C ARG A 129 18.40 -2.94 11.07
N VAL A 130 17.39 -3.25 10.22
CA VAL A 130 17.05 -4.62 9.83
C VAL A 130 18.25 -5.34 9.23
N ARG A 131 18.92 -4.72 8.23
CA ARG A 131 20.11 -5.30 7.56
C ARG A 131 21.25 -5.59 8.54
N ARG A 132 21.47 -4.69 9.51
CA ARG A 132 22.49 -4.91 10.56
C ARG A 132 22.14 -6.05 11.51
N ALA A 133 20.84 -6.20 11.84
CA ALA A 133 20.37 -7.24 12.75
C ALA A 133 20.32 -8.62 12.05
N ASN A 134 19.80 -8.68 10.83
CA ASN A 134 19.73 -9.88 10.01
C ASN A 134 19.74 -9.49 8.52
N PRO A 135 20.88 -9.62 7.81
CA PRO A 135 20.99 -9.26 6.40
C PRO A 135 20.14 -10.15 5.47
N ASP A 136 19.66 -11.28 5.97
CA ASP A 136 18.81 -12.21 5.21
C ASP A 136 17.32 -11.95 5.41
N ALA A 137 16.94 -11.11 6.37
CA ALA A 137 15.54 -10.78 6.63
C ALA A 137 14.86 -10.14 5.41
N TRP A 138 13.63 -10.54 5.14
CA TRP A 138 12.78 -9.87 4.17
C TRP A 138 12.10 -8.64 4.76
N ILE A 139 11.99 -7.60 3.95
CA ILE A 139 11.15 -6.43 4.26
C ILE A 139 9.89 -6.51 3.38
N ILE A 140 8.73 -6.59 4.03
CA ILE A 140 7.42 -6.54 3.38
C ILE A 140 6.84 -5.15 3.63
N ASP A 141 6.76 -4.35 2.57
CA ASP A 141 6.39 -2.94 2.68
C ASP A 141 4.91 -2.69 2.39
N PHE A 142 4.18 -2.24 3.40
CA PHE A 142 2.81 -1.70 3.29
C PHE A 142 2.76 -0.19 3.45
N THR A 143 3.93 0.44 3.59
CA THR A 143 4.03 1.86 3.92
C THR A 143 3.82 2.71 2.69
N ASN A 144 2.73 3.44 2.66
CA ASN A 144 2.43 4.34 1.54
C ASN A 144 3.35 5.59 1.52
N PRO A 145 3.66 6.09 0.31
CA PRO A 145 3.34 5.57 -1.03
C PRO A 145 4.18 4.33 -1.37
N VAL A 146 3.56 3.17 -1.46
CA VAL A 146 4.26 1.86 -1.58
C VAL A 146 5.23 1.83 -2.76
N GLY A 147 4.87 2.36 -3.93
CA GLY A 147 5.75 2.38 -5.11
C GLY A 147 7.07 3.10 -4.83
N ILE A 148 7.01 4.33 -4.30
CA ILE A 148 8.20 5.15 -4.00
C ILE A 148 9.00 4.53 -2.83
N VAL A 149 8.33 4.06 -1.78
CA VAL A 149 8.98 3.45 -0.61
C VAL A 149 9.68 2.14 -0.99
N THR A 150 9.00 1.25 -1.73
CA THR A 150 9.61 0.01 -2.24
C THR A 150 10.81 0.32 -3.14
N ARG A 151 10.71 1.33 -4.00
CA ARG A 151 11.84 1.76 -4.84
C ARG A 151 13.03 2.23 -4.01
N ALA A 152 12.79 3.03 -2.98
CA ALA A 152 13.84 3.46 -2.05
C ALA A 152 14.55 2.27 -1.40
N LEU A 153 13.79 1.29 -0.91
CA LEU A 153 14.32 0.09 -0.28
C LEU A 153 15.18 -0.74 -1.24
N LEU A 154 14.66 -0.99 -2.45
CA LEU A 154 15.35 -1.79 -3.45
C LEU A 154 16.61 -1.09 -3.98
N GLN A 155 16.58 0.22 -4.24
CA GLN A 155 17.75 0.99 -4.67
C GLN A 155 18.84 1.08 -3.59
N ALA A 156 18.46 1.04 -2.29
CA ALA A 156 19.40 0.93 -1.18
C ALA A 156 19.93 -0.51 -0.97
N GLY A 157 19.51 -1.47 -1.80
CA GLY A 157 20.00 -2.86 -1.79
C GLY A 157 19.39 -3.73 -0.69
N HIS A 158 18.22 -3.37 -0.17
CA HIS A 158 17.50 -4.21 0.79
C HIS A 158 16.69 -5.31 0.10
N LYS A 159 16.53 -6.47 0.74
CA LYS A 159 15.59 -7.52 0.34
C LYS A 159 14.17 -7.04 0.65
N ALA A 160 13.47 -6.49 -0.32
CA ALA A 160 12.15 -5.90 -0.09
C ALA A 160 11.16 -6.26 -1.19
N VAL A 161 9.89 -6.35 -0.82
CA VAL A 161 8.73 -6.49 -1.70
C VAL A 161 7.63 -5.58 -1.18
N GLY A 162 7.04 -4.76 -2.05
CA GLY A 162 5.89 -3.93 -1.67
C GLY A 162 4.57 -4.63 -1.93
N LEU A 163 3.58 -4.40 -1.07
CA LEU A 163 2.26 -5.01 -1.15
C LEU A 163 1.14 -3.96 -1.05
N CYS A 164 0.19 -4.06 -1.97
CA CYS A 164 -1.05 -3.29 -1.96
C CYS A 164 -2.26 -4.23 -1.94
N ASN A 165 -3.37 -3.78 -1.36
CA ASN A 165 -4.59 -4.58 -1.28
C ASN A 165 -5.56 -4.38 -2.45
N VAL A 166 -5.22 -3.57 -3.45
CA VAL A 166 -6.10 -3.32 -4.61
C VAL A 166 -6.37 -4.61 -5.38
N ALA A 167 -5.33 -5.33 -5.73
CA ALA A 167 -5.45 -6.57 -6.52
C ALA A 167 -6.25 -7.66 -5.78
N ILE A 168 -5.94 -7.94 -4.50
CA ILE A 168 -6.70 -8.93 -3.73
C ILE A 168 -8.16 -8.48 -3.53
N GLY A 169 -8.39 -7.18 -3.42
CA GLY A 169 -9.75 -6.62 -3.38
C GLY A 169 -10.53 -6.91 -4.66
N PHE A 170 -9.94 -6.69 -5.83
CA PHE A 170 -10.53 -7.04 -7.11
C PHE A 170 -10.74 -8.54 -7.28
N GLN A 171 -9.73 -9.35 -6.92
CA GLN A 171 -9.83 -10.81 -7.01
C GLN A 171 -11.07 -11.33 -6.24
N ARG A 172 -11.23 -10.90 -5.01
CA ARG A 172 -12.36 -11.33 -4.16
C ARG A 172 -13.69 -10.81 -4.65
N LYS A 173 -13.72 -9.57 -5.11
CA LYS A 173 -14.93 -8.97 -5.67
C LYS A 173 -15.37 -9.71 -6.94
N PHE A 174 -14.45 -9.95 -7.87
CA PHE A 174 -14.78 -10.66 -9.12
C PHE A 174 -15.15 -12.10 -8.85
N ALA A 175 -14.51 -12.77 -7.89
CA ALA A 175 -14.91 -14.10 -7.46
C ALA A 175 -16.38 -14.12 -6.94
N ALA A 176 -16.76 -13.15 -6.11
CA ALA A 176 -18.13 -13.03 -5.63
C ALA A 176 -19.14 -12.74 -6.75
N LEU A 177 -18.80 -11.87 -7.72
CA LEU A 177 -19.66 -11.57 -8.86
C LEU A 177 -19.82 -12.75 -9.82
N LEU A 178 -18.81 -13.62 -9.90
CA LEU A 178 -18.80 -14.81 -10.77
C LEU A 178 -19.29 -16.08 -10.06
N ASP A 179 -19.60 -16.00 -8.76
CA ASP A 179 -19.98 -17.15 -7.91
C ASP A 179 -18.94 -18.27 -7.91
N VAL A 180 -17.64 -17.89 -7.78
CA VAL A 180 -16.50 -18.81 -7.69
C VAL A 180 -15.64 -18.48 -6.46
N THR A 181 -14.68 -19.37 -6.14
CA THR A 181 -13.73 -19.08 -5.05
C THR A 181 -12.66 -18.09 -5.51
N PRO A 182 -12.10 -17.25 -4.60
CA PRO A 182 -11.03 -16.30 -4.96
C PRO A 182 -9.81 -16.97 -5.60
N GLY A 183 -9.44 -18.18 -5.20
CA GLY A 183 -8.31 -18.93 -5.78
C GLY A 183 -8.49 -19.35 -7.24
N GLU A 184 -9.71 -19.35 -7.76
CA GLU A 184 -10.01 -19.62 -9.18
C GLU A 184 -9.83 -18.39 -10.06
N VAL A 185 -9.76 -17.18 -9.47
CA VAL A 185 -9.67 -15.89 -10.20
C VAL A 185 -8.21 -15.47 -10.29
N HIS A 186 -7.73 -15.28 -11.50
CA HIS A 186 -6.44 -14.66 -11.81
C HIS A 186 -6.64 -13.32 -12.53
N LEU A 187 -5.84 -12.33 -12.16
CA LEU A 187 -5.93 -10.97 -12.69
C LEU A 187 -4.75 -10.70 -13.63
N ASP A 188 -5.00 -10.24 -14.83
CA ASP A 188 -3.94 -9.66 -15.65
C ASP A 188 -3.68 -8.21 -15.17
N HIS A 189 -3.11 -8.10 -13.96
CA HIS A 189 -2.87 -6.85 -13.23
C HIS A 189 -1.58 -6.18 -13.69
N VAL A 190 -1.63 -4.89 -14.03
CA VAL A 190 -0.47 -4.15 -14.51
C VAL A 190 -0.53 -2.67 -14.17
N GLY A 191 0.63 -2.10 -13.86
CA GLY A 191 0.83 -0.67 -13.68
C GLY A 191 1.87 -0.32 -12.62
N LEU A 192 1.62 0.78 -11.91
CA LEU A 192 2.35 1.22 -10.73
C LEU A 192 1.42 1.19 -9.51
N ASN A 193 1.95 1.24 -8.32
CA ASN A 193 1.11 1.30 -7.13
C ASN A 193 0.09 2.45 -7.22
N HIS A 194 -1.19 2.14 -7.02
CA HIS A 194 -2.31 3.06 -7.18
C HIS A 194 -2.54 3.61 -8.61
N LEU A 195 -1.90 3.02 -9.59
CA LEU A 195 -2.03 3.36 -11.02
C LEU A 195 -2.05 2.08 -11.85
N THR A 196 -3.08 1.24 -11.65
CA THR A 196 -3.16 -0.11 -12.22
C THR A 196 -4.45 -0.35 -12.99
N TRP A 197 -4.41 -1.33 -13.88
CA TRP A 197 -5.53 -1.83 -14.65
C TRP A 197 -5.56 -3.35 -14.60
N GLU A 198 -6.76 -3.90 -14.51
CA GLU A 198 -7.04 -5.31 -14.78
C GLU A 198 -7.32 -5.47 -16.26
N LEU A 199 -6.34 -5.92 -17.02
CA LEU A 199 -6.46 -6.13 -18.47
C LEU A 199 -7.25 -7.39 -18.82
N GLY A 200 -7.34 -8.32 -17.87
CA GLY A 200 -8.11 -9.55 -17.96
C GLY A 200 -8.44 -10.10 -16.59
N VAL A 201 -9.52 -10.85 -16.54
CA VAL A 201 -9.93 -11.67 -15.40
C VAL A 201 -10.04 -13.09 -15.90
N ARG A 202 -9.21 -14.00 -15.39
CA ARG A 202 -9.11 -15.38 -15.89
C ARG A 202 -9.62 -16.38 -14.86
N LEU A 203 -10.34 -17.38 -15.34
CA LEU A 203 -10.75 -18.52 -14.52
C LEU A 203 -9.90 -19.74 -14.84
N GLY A 204 -9.47 -20.48 -13.79
CA GLY A 204 -8.70 -21.69 -13.93
C GLY A 204 -7.19 -21.49 -14.12
N GLY A 205 -6.66 -20.36 -13.71
CA GLY A 205 -5.23 -20.05 -13.72
C GLY A 205 -4.80 -18.98 -14.73
N PRO A 206 -3.50 -18.62 -14.79
CA PRO A 206 -2.99 -17.56 -15.67
C PRO A 206 -3.26 -17.78 -17.16
N GLY A 207 -3.37 -19.04 -17.59
CA GLY A 207 -3.71 -19.42 -18.97
C GLY A 207 -5.20 -19.71 -19.19
N GLY A 208 -6.04 -19.45 -18.19
CA GLY A 208 -7.46 -19.76 -18.25
C GLY A 208 -8.27 -18.81 -19.15
N GLU A 209 -9.56 -19.09 -19.25
CA GLU A 209 -10.49 -18.26 -20.03
C GLU A 209 -10.53 -16.82 -19.47
N ASN A 210 -10.40 -15.83 -20.35
CA ASN A 210 -10.62 -14.44 -19.98
C ASN A 210 -12.11 -14.10 -19.94
N VAL A 211 -12.66 -13.98 -18.75
CA VAL A 211 -14.09 -13.69 -18.52
C VAL A 211 -14.37 -12.20 -18.29
N LEU A 212 -13.36 -11.32 -18.39
CA LEU A 212 -13.55 -9.88 -18.19
C LEU A 212 -14.64 -9.27 -19.11
N PRO A 213 -14.73 -9.59 -20.41
CA PRO A 213 -15.80 -9.04 -21.24
C PRO A 213 -17.20 -9.42 -20.76
N LYS A 214 -17.39 -10.66 -20.29
CA LYS A 214 -18.65 -11.12 -19.70
C LYS A 214 -18.92 -10.40 -18.37
N LEU A 215 -17.92 -10.29 -17.52
CA LEU A 215 -18.01 -9.61 -16.22
C LEU A 215 -18.45 -8.14 -16.40
N LEU A 216 -17.86 -7.42 -17.37
CA LEU A 216 -18.23 -6.06 -17.68
C LEU A 216 -19.66 -5.94 -18.26
N ALA A 217 -20.08 -6.89 -19.09
CA ALA A 217 -21.42 -6.90 -19.65
C ALA A 217 -22.49 -7.13 -18.57
N GLU A 218 -22.26 -8.05 -17.63
CA GLU A 218 -23.23 -8.46 -16.63
C GLU A 218 -23.18 -7.59 -15.35
N HIS A 219 -22.01 -7.11 -14.95
CA HIS A 219 -21.78 -6.45 -13.66
C HIS A 219 -21.10 -5.08 -13.76
N GLY A 220 -21.01 -4.53 -14.95
CA GLY A 220 -20.24 -3.29 -15.16
C GLY A 220 -20.79 -2.08 -14.42
N ASP A 221 -22.10 -1.98 -14.14
CA ASP A 221 -22.67 -0.90 -13.32
C ASP A 221 -22.16 -1.02 -11.87
N THR A 222 -22.22 -2.22 -11.29
CA THR A 222 -21.69 -2.49 -9.94
C THR A 222 -20.21 -2.20 -9.85
N ILE A 223 -19.44 -2.55 -10.89
CA ILE A 223 -17.99 -2.26 -10.94
C ILE A 223 -17.75 -0.74 -11.01
N ALA A 224 -18.45 -0.03 -11.89
CA ALA A 224 -18.32 1.41 -12.04
C ALA A 224 -18.70 2.18 -10.75
N ASP A 225 -19.77 1.77 -10.08
CA ASP A 225 -20.21 2.35 -8.80
C ASP A 225 -19.12 2.21 -7.73
N ASP A 226 -18.52 1.03 -7.61
CA ASP A 226 -17.44 0.80 -6.63
C ASP A 226 -16.14 1.55 -6.94
N LEU A 227 -15.88 1.80 -8.23
CA LEU A 227 -14.76 2.62 -8.67
C LEU A 227 -15.05 4.13 -8.50
N HIS A 228 -16.29 4.48 -8.21
CA HIS A 228 -16.78 5.87 -8.25
C HIS A 228 -16.42 6.56 -9.57
N MET A 229 -16.61 5.86 -10.69
CA MET A 229 -16.37 6.34 -12.04
C MET A 229 -17.62 6.18 -12.91
N PRO A 230 -17.82 7.06 -13.90
CA PRO A 230 -18.90 6.86 -14.87
C PRO A 230 -18.75 5.50 -15.59
N ARG A 231 -19.84 4.75 -15.69
CA ARG A 231 -19.90 3.48 -16.41
C ARG A 231 -19.29 3.58 -17.84
N ALA A 232 -19.53 4.70 -18.51
CA ALA A 232 -19.02 4.94 -19.86
C ALA A 232 -17.48 4.93 -19.98
N ILE A 233 -16.74 5.22 -18.90
CA ILE A 233 -15.28 5.10 -18.90
C ILE A 233 -14.89 3.62 -18.91
N VAL A 234 -15.49 2.82 -18.04
CA VAL A 234 -15.21 1.37 -17.92
C VAL A 234 -15.53 0.67 -19.26
N ASP A 235 -16.68 0.98 -19.86
CA ASP A 235 -17.08 0.41 -21.14
C ASP A 235 -16.14 0.76 -22.30
N ARG A 236 -15.65 2.02 -22.35
CA ARG A 236 -14.74 2.47 -23.40
C ARG A 236 -13.32 1.94 -23.25
N LEU A 237 -12.87 1.77 -22.02
CA LEU A 237 -11.56 1.17 -21.74
C LEU A 237 -11.56 -0.33 -22.00
N GLY A 238 -12.70 -1.01 -21.79
CA GLY A 238 -12.80 -2.48 -21.88
C GLY A 238 -11.98 -3.23 -20.86
N VAL A 239 -11.48 -2.54 -19.83
CA VAL A 239 -10.67 -3.03 -18.73
C VAL A 239 -11.14 -2.40 -17.42
N VAL A 240 -10.72 -2.94 -16.27
CA VAL A 240 -11.07 -2.36 -14.97
C VAL A 240 -9.90 -1.56 -14.41
N PRO A 241 -9.99 -0.21 -14.40
CA PRO A 241 -8.99 0.63 -13.74
C PRO A 241 -9.08 0.48 -12.23
N SER A 242 -7.97 0.70 -11.51
CA SER A 242 -8.04 0.83 -10.05
C SER A 242 -8.84 2.07 -9.64
N TYR A 243 -9.44 2.04 -8.45
CA TYR A 243 -10.17 3.17 -7.87
C TYR A 243 -9.38 4.50 -7.94
N TYR A 244 -8.06 4.44 -7.80
CA TYR A 244 -7.21 5.63 -7.79
C TYR A 244 -7.14 6.34 -9.15
N LEU A 245 -7.45 5.65 -10.25
CA LEU A 245 -7.49 6.26 -11.59
C LEU A 245 -8.63 7.26 -11.78
N ARG A 246 -9.61 7.28 -10.85
CA ARG A 246 -10.60 8.36 -10.81
C ARG A 246 -9.97 9.75 -10.67
N TYR A 247 -8.83 9.86 -9.99
CA TYR A 247 -8.10 11.11 -9.84
C TYR A 247 -7.57 11.64 -11.17
N PHE A 248 -7.26 10.75 -12.11
CA PHE A 248 -6.75 11.07 -13.44
C PHE A 248 -7.88 11.22 -14.47
N TYR A 249 -8.92 10.40 -14.38
CA TYR A 249 -9.98 10.35 -15.38
C TYR A 249 -11.19 11.24 -15.07
N ALA A 250 -11.34 11.67 -13.82
CA ALA A 250 -12.43 12.50 -13.32
C ALA A 250 -11.94 13.59 -12.37
N HIS A 251 -10.78 14.19 -12.67
CA HIS A 251 -10.05 15.12 -11.79
C HIS A 251 -10.95 16.22 -11.22
N ASP A 252 -11.64 16.99 -12.08
CA ASP A 252 -12.41 18.17 -11.64
C ASP A 252 -13.63 17.79 -10.79
N GLU A 253 -14.29 16.67 -11.11
CA GLU A 253 -15.38 16.13 -10.30
C GLU A 253 -14.88 15.73 -8.93
N VAL A 254 -13.74 15.06 -8.88
CA VAL A 254 -13.15 14.58 -7.62
C VAL A 254 -12.65 15.75 -6.76
N VAL A 255 -12.04 16.78 -7.34
CA VAL A 255 -11.65 17.99 -6.59
C VAL A 255 -12.87 18.65 -5.94
N ARG A 256 -13.99 18.80 -6.69
CA ARG A 256 -15.24 19.34 -6.14
C ARG A 256 -15.81 18.46 -5.03
N GLU A 257 -15.80 17.14 -5.23
CA GLU A 257 -16.29 16.17 -4.24
C GLU A 257 -15.49 16.27 -2.94
N LEU A 258 -14.16 16.20 -3.04
CA LEU A 258 -13.25 16.22 -1.88
C LEU A 258 -13.31 17.55 -1.13
N GLY A 259 -13.50 18.68 -1.83
CA GLY A 259 -13.67 19.99 -1.24
C GLY A 259 -15.01 20.22 -0.51
N SER A 260 -16.00 19.35 -0.73
CA SER A 260 -17.35 19.48 -0.18
C SER A 260 -17.64 18.67 1.09
N LYS A 261 -16.68 17.84 1.53
CA LYS A 261 -16.84 16.91 2.66
C LYS A 261 -15.58 16.84 3.52
N PRO A 262 -15.68 16.31 4.76
CA PRO A 262 -14.50 16.05 5.58
C PRO A 262 -13.50 15.17 4.86
N SER A 263 -12.21 15.35 5.15
CA SER A 263 -11.15 14.48 4.62
C SER A 263 -11.31 13.04 5.13
N ARG A 264 -10.82 12.08 4.36
CA ARG A 264 -10.78 10.69 4.83
C ARG A 264 -9.93 10.54 6.09
N ALA A 265 -8.88 11.34 6.24
CA ALA A 265 -8.07 11.39 7.44
C ALA A 265 -8.88 11.78 8.69
N ALA A 266 -9.75 12.78 8.59
CA ALA A 266 -10.62 13.19 9.69
C ALA A 266 -11.60 12.07 10.09
N GLU A 267 -12.21 11.40 9.10
CA GLU A 267 -13.08 10.25 9.36
C GLU A 267 -12.33 9.09 10.04
N VAL A 268 -11.14 8.76 9.53
CA VAL A 268 -10.30 7.69 10.10
C VAL A 268 -9.82 8.06 11.48
N ALA A 269 -9.44 9.32 11.75
CA ALA A 269 -9.04 9.77 13.08
C ALA A 269 -10.17 9.59 14.14
N ALA A 270 -11.41 9.88 13.74
CA ALA A 270 -12.57 9.64 14.61
C ALA A 270 -12.76 8.14 14.89
N MET A 271 -12.69 7.29 13.86
CA MET A 271 -12.75 5.83 14.03
C MET A 271 -11.58 5.28 14.87
N GLU A 272 -10.35 5.79 14.70
CA GLU A 272 -9.20 5.35 15.49
C GLU A 272 -9.38 5.61 16.99
N LYS A 273 -9.98 6.75 17.35
CA LYS A 273 -10.30 7.07 18.75
C LYS A 273 -11.26 6.05 19.35
N GLU A 274 -12.29 5.68 18.59
CA GLU A 274 -13.28 4.68 19.02
C GLU A 274 -12.65 3.27 19.09
N LEU A 275 -11.87 2.88 18.08
CA LEU A 275 -11.17 1.60 18.04
C LEU A 275 -10.20 1.44 19.23
N LEU A 276 -9.39 2.46 19.54
CA LEU A 276 -8.48 2.40 20.68
C LEU A 276 -9.22 2.25 22.01
N ALA A 277 -10.37 2.90 22.18
CA ALA A 277 -11.21 2.71 23.35
C ALA A 277 -11.74 1.26 23.45
N MET A 278 -12.17 0.68 22.31
CA MET A 278 -12.60 -0.73 22.26
C MET A 278 -11.43 -1.69 22.57
N TYR A 279 -10.22 -1.43 22.08
CA TYR A 279 -9.04 -2.27 22.34
C TYR A 279 -8.63 -2.31 23.81
N GLY A 280 -8.98 -1.27 24.57
CA GLY A 280 -8.80 -1.23 26.01
C GLY A 280 -9.76 -2.12 26.80
N ASP A 281 -10.85 -2.61 26.19
CA ASP A 281 -11.77 -3.53 26.86
C ASP A 281 -11.14 -4.93 26.99
N PRO A 282 -10.92 -5.43 28.22
CA PRO A 282 -10.35 -6.77 28.41
C PRO A 282 -11.26 -7.90 27.93
N ALA A 283 -12.55 -7.66 27.75
CA ALA A 283 -13.50 -8.65 27.23
C ALA A 283 -13.45 -8.79 25.71
N LEU A 284 -12.88 -7.80 25.01
CA LEU A 284 -12.72 -7.87 23.54
C LEU A 284 -11.54 -8.79 23.19
N ASP A 285 -11.82 -9.89 22.50
CA ASP A 285 -10.87 -10.94 22.10
C ASP A 285 -10.88 -11.26 20.60
N GLU A 286 -11.55 -10.40 19.81
CA GLU A 286 -11.62 -10.48 18.34
C GLU A 286 -11.53 -9.08 17.73
N LYS A 287 -11.28 -9.01 16.42
CA LYS A 287 -11.28 -7.73 15.71
C LYS A 287 -12.69 -7.15 15.65
N PRO A 288 -12.89 -5.89 16.08
CA PRO A 288 -14.22 -5.29 16.06
C PRO A 288 -14.70 -4.99 14.64
N ALA A 289 -16.02 -5.09 14.41
CA ALA A 289 -16.65 -4.81 13.12
C ALA A 289 -16.33 -3.39 12.57
N LEU A 290 -16.13 -2.41 13.46
CA LEU A 290 -15.74 -1.05 13.09
C LEU A 290 -14.43 -1.01 12.27
N LEU A 291 -13.51 -1.96 12.51
CA LEU A 291 -12.23 -2.02 11.80
C LEU A 291 -12.40 -2.20 10.29
N ALA A 292 -13.44 -2.92 9.83
CA ALA A 292 -13.72 -3.08 8.41
C ALA A 292 -14.01 -1.74 7.69
N ARG A 293 -14.56 -0.75 8.40
CA ARG A 293 -14.86 0.59 7.86
C ARG A 293 -13.63 1.47 7.73
N ARG A 294 -12.53 1.14 8.41
CA ARG A 294 -11.28 1.89 8.35
C ARG A 294 -10.57 1.74 7.00
N GLY A 295 -10.85 0.68 6.27
CA GLY A 295 -10.18 0.32 5.02
C GLY A 295 -9.04 -0.67 5.25
N GLY A 296 -8.48 -1.19 4.15
CA GLY A 296 -7.40 -2.18 4.20
C GLY A 296 -7.90 -3.63 4.25
N ALA A 297 -9.11 -3.90 3.76
CA ALA A 297 -9.65 -5.26 3.70
C ALA A 297 -8.66 -6.23 3.01
N PHE A 298 -8.56 -7.46 3.55
CA PHE A 298 -7.76 -8.56 3.02
C PHE A 298 -6.22 -8.37 3.04
N TYR A 299 -5.71 -7.28 3.62
CA TYR A 299 -4.26 -7.13 3.78
C TYR A 299 -3.62 -8.26 4.56
N SER A 300 -4.30 -8.78 5.59
CA SER A 300 -3.78 -9.85 6.42
C SER A 300 -3.52 -11.12 5.62
N GLU A 301 -4.44 -11.48 4.73
CA GLU A 301 -4.30 -12.67 3.89
C GLU A 301 -3.18 -12.49 2.87
N ALA A 302 -3.16 -11.35 2.16
CA ALA A 302 -2.08 -11.04 1.22
C ALA A 302 -0.71 -10.97 1.92
N ALA A 303 -0.65 -10.47 3.16
CA ALA A 303 0.58 -10.43 3.95
C ALA A 303 1.08 -11.82 4.33
N VAL A 304 0.17 -12.70 4.78
CA VAL A 304 0.51 -14.09 5.15
C VAL A 304 0.97 -14.85 3.92
N ASP A 305 0.25 -14.74 2.80
CA ASP A 305 0.61 -15.42 1.56
C ASP A 305 1.98 -14.97 1.04
N LEU A 306 2.25 -13.66 1.09
CA LEU A 306 3.54 -13.10 0.67
C LEU A 306 4.67 -13.54 1.59
N ALA A 307 4.48 -13.41 2.91
CA ALA A 307 5.47 -13.82 3.89
C ALA A 307 5.76 -15.33 3.81
N SER A 308 4.73 -16.17 3.66
CA SER A 308 4.91 -17.62 3.55
C SER A 308 5.70 -18.03 2.31
N SER A 309 5.50 -17.35 1.18
CA SER A 309 6.27 -17.60 -0.04
C SER A 309 7.72 -17.16 0.10
N LEU A 310 7.96 -15.95 0.63
CA LEU A 310 9.31 -15.40 0.83
C LEU A 310 10.13 -16.18 1.86
N LEU A 311 9.48 -16.72 2.90
CA LEU A 311 10.12 -17.49 3.96
C LEU A 311 10.15 -19.01 3.66
N GLY A 312 9.60 -19.42 2.52
CA GLY A 312 9.64 -20.79 2.02
C GLY A 312 8.64 -21.77 2.66
N SER A 313 7.79 -21.32 3.58
CA SER A 313 6.77 -22.17 4.21
C SER A 313 5.60 -22.47 3.27
N GLY A 314 5.27 -21.54 2.35
CA GLY A 314 4.18 -21.68 1.37
C GLY A 314 4.60 -22.14 -0.02
N GLY A 315 5.91 -22.39 -0.25
CA GLY A 315 6.44 -22.68 -1.58
C GLY A 315 6.38 -21.47 -2.53
N SER A 316 6.39 -21.72 -3.85
CA SER A 316 6.30 -20.68 -4.88
C SER A 316 4.83 -20.36 -5.21
N ALA A 317 4.45 -19.11 -5.21
CA ALA A 317 3.09 -18.64 -5.56
C ALA A 317 3.13 -17.49 -6.57
N VAL A 318 2.02 -17.30 -7.31
CA VAL A 318 1.81 -16.10 -8.12
C VAL A 318 1.01 -15.10 -7.31
N GLN A 319 1.58 -13.90 -7.12
CA GLN A 319 0.99 -12.82 -6.32
C GLN A 319 1.19 -11.49 -7.03
N VAL A 320 0.32 -10.52 -6.78
CA VAL A 320 0.52 -9.15 -7.24
C VAL A 320 1.35 -8.40 -6.20
N VAL A 321 2.48 -7.88 -6.64
CA VAL A 321 3.44 -7.21 -5.75
C VAL A 321 4.10 -6.01 -6.44
N ASN A 322 4.67 -5.12 -5.64
CA ASN A 322 5.54 -4.06 -6.11
C ASN A 322 7.00 -4.56 -6.09
N THR A 323 7.63 -4.57 -7.25
CA THR A 323 9.01 -5.06 -7.45
C THR A 323 9.67 -4.39 -8.65
N TYR A 324 10.97 -4.62 -8.86
CA TYR A 324 11.68 -4.11 -10.02
C TYR A 324 11.08 -4.58 -11.35
N ASN A 325 11.07 -3.69 -12.32
CA ASN A 325 10.60 -3.92 -13.70
C ASN A 325 11.37 -5.05 -14.41
N LYS A 326 12.67 -5.03 -14.36
CA LYS A 326 13.55 -6.04 -14.99
C LYS A 326 13.16 -6.35 -16.45
N GLY A 327 12.79 -5.31 -17.23
CA GLY A 327 12.38 -5.45 -18.63
C GLY A 327 10.93 -5.93 -18.85
N THR A 328 10.13 -6.13 -17.82
CA THR A 328 8.73 -6.57 -17.93
C THR A 328 7.88 -5.58 -18.72
N LEU A 329 8.05 -4.28 -18.44
CA LEU A 329 7.50 -3.17 -19.23
C LEU A 329 8.67 -2.52 -19.98
N PRO A 330 8.85 -2.81 -21.27
CA PRO A 330 10.07 -2.45 -22.01
C PRO A 330 10.24 -0.93 -22.25
N PHE A 331 9.22 -0.15 -22.01
CA PHE A 331 9.24 1.31 -22.08
C PHE A 331 9.67 1.99 -20.78
N LEU A 332 9.94 1.22 -19.71
CA LEU A 332 10.45 1.70 -18.41
C LEU A 332 11.88 1.21 -18.16
N PRO A 333 12.68 1.94 -17.35
CA PRO A 333 13.95 1.44 -16.84
C PRO A 333 13.81 0.12 -16.07
N ASP A 334 14.84 -0.71 -16.07
CA ASP A 334 14.85 -2.00 -15.36
C ASP A 334 14.70 -1.86 -13.84
N ASP A 335 15.16 -0.73 -13.28
CA ASP A 335 15.10 -0.39 -11.86
C ASP A 335 13.85 0.44 -11.47
N ALA A 336 12.92 0.67 -12.41
CA ALA A 336 11.59 1.17 -12.05
C ALA A 336 10.87 0.13 -11.19
N VAL A 337 10.06 0.57 -10.24
CA VAL A 337 9.19 -0.31 -9.47
C VAL A 337 7.81 -0.33 -10.11
N ILE A 338 7.32 -1.52 -10.40
CA ILE A 338 6.02 -1.77 -11.03
C ILE A 338 5.15 -2.65 -10.13
N GLU A 339 3.84 -2.54 -10.27
CA GLU A 339 2.87 -3.41 -9.58
C GLU A 339 2.26 -4.36 -10.61
N VAL A 340 2.64 -5.64 -10.50
CA VAL A 340 2.28 -6.70 -11.45
C VAL A 340 2.17 -8.06 -10.77
N GLN A 341 1.58 -9.02 -11.47
CA GLN A 341 1.74 -10.41 -11.09
C GLN A 341 3.22 -10.83 -11.14
N ALA A 342 3.67 -11.47 -10.09
CA ALA A 342 5.02 -12.03 -9.99
C ALA A 342 4.99 -13.42 -9.40
N ARG A 343 5.93 -14.25 -9.79
CA ARG A 343 6.26 -15.48 -9.07
C ARG A 343 7.09 -15.09 -7.85
N VAL A 344 6.58 -15.44 -6.68
CA VAL A 344 7.23 -15.14 -5.39
C VAL A 344 7.67 -16.45 -4.75
N ASP A 345 8.92 -16.51 -4.31
CA ASP A 345 9.52 -17.62 -3.56
C ASP A 345 10.63 -17.09 -2.64
N GLY A 346 11.39 -18.00 -1.99
CA GLY A 346 12.48 -17.62 -1.08
C GLY A 346 13.63 -16.82 -1.74
N THR A 347 13.67 -16.71 -3.07
CA THR A 347 14.63 -15.85 -3.80
C THR A 347 14.11 -14.45 -4.10
N GLY A 348 12.83 -14.21 -3.85
CA GLY A 348 12.14 -12.93 -4.04
C GLY A 348 11.01 -12.98 -5.05
N ALA A 349 10.75 -11.82 -5.69
CA ALA A 349 9.69 -11.66 -6.67
C ALA A 349 10.24 -11.53 -8.09
N THR A 350 9.74 -12.36 -8.99
CA THR A 350 10.06 -12.32 -10.43
C THR A 350 8.78 -11.99 -11.20
N PRO A 351 8.69 -10.81 -11.84
CA PRO A 351 7.52 -10.44 -12.63
C PRO A 351 7.18 -11.49 -13.71
N LEU A 352 5.89 -11.70 -13.93
CA LEU A 352 5.40 -12.48 -15.06
C LEU A 352 5.32 -11.62 -16.32
N ALA A 353 5.31 -12.25 -17.48
CA ALA A 353 5.15 -11.54 -18.74
C ALA A 353 3.80 -10.80 -18.78
N VAL A 354 3.84 -9.55 -19.23
CA VAL A 354 2.69 -8.69 -19.42
C VAL A 354 2.41 -8.58 -20.91
N PRO A 355 1.14 -8.60 -21.36
CA PRO A 355 0.82 -8.36 -22.77
C PRO A 355 1.22 -6.94 -23.19
N GLU A 356 1.31 -6.70 -24.50
CA GLU A 356 1.52 -5.36 -25.03
C GLU A 356 0.42 -4.41 -24.56
N LEU A 357 0.82 -3.24 -24.08
CA LEU A 357 -0.09 -2.24 -23.53
C LEU A 357 -0.44 -1.18 -24.54
N ASP A 358 -1.71 -0.74 -24.51
CA ASP A 358 -2.16 0.42 -25.27
C ASP A 358 -1.36 1.69 -24.89
N PRO A 359 -1.08 2.58 -25.86
CA PRO A 359 -0.44 3.88 -25.61
C PRO A 359 -1.11 4.72 -24.51
N LEU A 360 -2.41 4.59 -24.32
CA LEU A 360 -3.15 5.25 -23.23
C LEU A 360 -2.56 4.90 -21.86
N TYR A 361 -2.19 3.63 -21.63
CA TYR A 361 -1.62 3.17 -20.37
C TYR A 361 -0.13 3.44 -20.26
N THR A 362 0.62 3.11 -21.34
CA THR A 362 2.08 3.28 -21.34
C THR A 362 2.49 4.74 -21.16
N GLY A 363 1.76 5.68 -21.74
CA GLY A 363 2.00 7.12 -21.59
C GLY A 363 1.85 7.58 -20.14
N LEU A 364 0.75 7.18 -19.49
CA LEU A 364 0.50 7.57 -18.10
C LEU A 364 1.46 6.88 -17.11
N ILE A 365 1.72 5.59 -17.32
CA ILE A 365 2.70 4.82 -16.52
C ILE A 365 4.08 5.48 -16.60
N SER A 366 4.58 5.79 -17.81
CA SER A 366 5.88 6.43 -18.00
C SER A 366 5.96 7.80 -17.33
N HIS A 367 4.89 8.58 -17.43
CA HIS A 367 4.82 9.92 -16.84
C HIS A 367 4.89 9.86 -15.30
N VAL A 368 4.11 8.95 -14.68
CA VAL A 368 4.12 8.78 -13.23
C VAL A 368 5.44 8.16 -12.75
N THR A 369 6.04 7.24 -13.51
CA THR A 369 7.39 6.71 -13.18
C THR A 369 8.43 7.83 -13.12
N ALA A 370 8.41 8.78 -14.07
CA ALA A 370 9.31 9.93 -14.04
C ALA A 370 9.07 10.84 -12.82
N TYR A 371 7.80 11.03 -12.43
CA TYR A 371 7.46 11.73 -11.20
C TYR A 371 8.02 11.01 -9.96
N GLU A 372 7.85 9.68 -9.88
CA GLU A 372 8.32 8.88 -8.74
C GLU A 372 9.86 8.94 -8.57
N ASP A 373 10.60 9.01 -9.68
CA ASP A 373 12.05 9.24 -9.67
C ASP A 373 12.41 10.57 -9.03
N LEU A 374 11.76 11.65 -9.47
CA LEU A 374 11.99 12.99 -8.93
C LEU A 374 11.53 13.11 -7.48
N ALA A 375 10.42 12.44 -7.12
CA ALA A 375 9.92 12.39 -5.75
C ALA A 375 10.91 11.67 -4.82
N LEU A 376 11.47 10.55 -5.26
CA LEU A 376 12.49 9.83 -4.51
C LEU A 376 13.78 10.66 -4.36
N GLU A 377 14.23 11.33 -5.42
CA GLU A 377 15.38 12.23 -5.34
C GLU A 377 15.13 13.36 -4.34
N ALA A 378 13.92 13.96 -4.35
CA ALA A 378 13.55 14.99 -3.40
C ALA A 378 13.51 14.46 -1.95
N ALA A 379 13.02 13.23 -1.74
CA ALA A 379 12.98 12.61 -0.42
C ALA A 379 14.37 12.29 0.14
N LEU A 380 15.31 11.87 -0.73
CA LEU A 380 16.66 11.50 -0.33
C LEU A 380 17.58 12.71 -0.14
N ARG A 381 17.44 13.75 -0.95
CA ARG A 381 18.40 14.88 -1.01
C ARG A 381 17.81 16.19 -0.50
N GLY A 382 16.50 16.27 -0.33
CA GLY A 382 15.82 17.49 0.09
C GLY A 382 15.93 18.64 -0.91
N GLY A 383 15.45 19.79 -0.49
CA GLY A 383 15.56 21.05 -1.23
C GLY A 383 14.31 21.43 -2.02
N ARG A 384 13.91 22.71 -1.90
CA ARG A 384 12.70 23.27 -2.50
C ARG A 384 12.62 23.04 -4.02
N ASP A 385 13.72 23.19 -4.74
CA ASP A 385 13.72 23.02 -6.21
C ASP A 385 13.46 21.58 -6.65
N ARG A 386 13.88 20.57 -5.87
CA ARG A 386 13.57 19.17 -6.15
C ARG A 386 12.09 18.87 -5.92
N VAL A 387 11.52 19.40 -4.84
CA VAL A 387 10.08 19.33 -4.57
C VAL A 387 9.28 19.96 -5.71
N PHE A 388 9.67 21.18 -6.13
CA PHE A 388 9.05 21.86 -7.26
C PHE A 388 9.09 21.04 -8.55
N LYS A 389 10.27 20.47 -8.89
CA LYS A 389 10.41 19.64 -10.10
C LYS A 389 9.54 18.40 -10.06
N ALA A 390 9.46 17.73 -8.90
CA ALA A 390 8.59 16.56 -8.74
C ALA A 390 7.11 16.94 -8.90
N LEU A 391 6.67 18.05 -8.32
CA LEU A 391 5.29 18.55 -8.49
C LEU A 391 5.00 18.95 -9.94
N LEU A 392 5.94 19.66 -10.59
CA LEU A 392 5.78 20.05 -12.00
C LEU A 392 5.68 18.84 -12.94
N ALA A 393 6.41 17.76 -12.61
CA ALA A 393 6.37 16.50 -13.38
C ALA A 393 5.14 15.64 -13.08
N HIS A 394 4.34 15.94 -12.06
CA HIS A 394 3.18 15.10 -11.73
C HIS A 394 2.01 15.40 -12.69
N PRO A 395 1.41 14.38 -13.37
CA PRO A 395 0.37 14.61 -14.38
C PRO A 395 -0.92 15.25 -13.85
N LEU A 396 -1.19 15.19 -12.54
CA LEU A 396 -2.32 15.88 -11.90
C LEU A 396 -2.03 17.34 -11.53
N ILE A 397 -0.82 17.83 -11.78
CA ILE A 397 -0.37 19.19 -11.39
C ILE A 397 0.13 19.91 -12.65
N GLY A 398 1.33 19.61 -13.13
CA GLY A 398 1.86 19.93 -14.46
C GLY A 398 1.87 21.40 -14.89
N GLN A 399 1.53 22.35 -14.00
CA GLN A 399 1.46 23.77 -14.28
C GLN A 399 2.35 24.55 -13.32
N PHE A 400 3.06 25.55 -13.83
CA PHE A 400 4.01 26.35 -13.04
C PHE A 400 3.39 26.94 -11.78
N GLU A 401 2.26 27.62 -11.90
CA GLU A 401 1.61 28.32 -10.78
C GLU A 401 1.16 27.32 -9.70
N TYR A 402 0.62 26.19 -10.09
CA TYR A 402 0.22 25.13 -9.14
C TYR A 402 1.42 24.50 -8.46
N ALA A 403 2.46 24.14 -9.22
CA ALA A 403 3.67 23.54 -8.67
C ALA A 403 4.37 24.47 -7.68
N GLU A 404 4.43 25.78 -7.97
CA GLU A 404 5.02 26.80 -7.10
C GLU A 404 4.23 26.93 -5.79
N ALA A 405 2.91 27.16 -5.88
CA ALA A 405 2.05 27.30 -4.71
C ALA A 405 2.01 26.04 -3.84
N LEU A 406 1.97 24.86 -4.48
CA LEU A 406 2.00 23.56 -3.77
C LEU A 406 3.35 23.31 -3.11
N THR A 407 4.47 23.73 -3.73
CA THR A 407 5.80 23.62 -3.12
C THR A 407 5.88 24.40 -1.81
N ASP A 408 5.42 25.65 -1.80
CA ASP A 408 5.43 26.49 -0.60
C ASP A 408 4.57 25.89 0.51
N LYS A 409 3.36 25.44 0.19
CA LYS A 409 2.46 24.78 1.14
C LYS A 409 3.04 23.49 1.68
N LEU A 410 3.58 22.64 0.80
CA LEU A 410 4.19 21.37 1.19
C LEU A 410 5.34 21.58 2.18
N VAL A 411 6.26 22.50 1.87
CA VAL A 411 7.40 22.80 2.76
C VAL A 411 6.91 23.38 4.09
N ALA A 412 5.96 24.31 4.06
CA ALA A 412 5.42 24.93 5.27
C ALA A 412 4.75 23.90 6.21
N HIS A 413 3.88 23.03 5.65
CA HIS A 413 3.12 22.04 6.43
C HIS A 413 3.97 20.86 6.94
N ASN A 414 5.13 20.60 6.32
CA ASN A 414 5.98 19.46 6.67
C ASN A 414 7.31 19.87 7.31
N ARG A 415 7.49 21.14 7.67
CA ARG A 415 8.77 21.69 8.14
C ARG A 415 9.40 20.88 9.28
N GLU A 416 8.62 20.39 10.22
CA GLU A 416 9.09 19.59 11.36
C GLU A 416 9.66 18.21 10.95
N HIS A 417 9.32 17.75 9.76
CA HIS A 417 9.77 16.47 9.21
C HIS A 417 10.86 16.62 8.15
N LEU A 418 11.18 17.84 7.73
CA LEU A 418 12.13 18.12 6.65
C LEU A 418 13.40 18.77 7.23
N ALA A 419 14.43 17.97 7.48
CA ALA A 419 15.68 18.45 8.08
C ALA A 419 16.38 19.57 7.30
N TRP A 420 15.97 19.82 6.05
CA TRP A 420 16.53 20.83 5.14
C TRP A 420 15.66 22.11 5.01
N ALA A 421 14.46 22.18 5.62
CA ALA A 421 13.50 23.27 5.47
C ALA A 421 13.54 24.30 6.62
#